data_504c4c6e70bf1dcb4d50895e40a9bc33
#
_entry.id   504c4c6e70bf1dcb4d50895e40a9bc33
#
_cell.length_a   1.000
_cell.length_b   1.000
_cell.length_c   1.000
_cell.angle_alpha   90.00
_cell.angle_beta   90.00
_cell.angle_gamma   90.00
#
_symmetry.space_group_name_H-M   'P 1'
#
loop_
_entity.id
_entity.type
_entity.pdbx_description
1 polymer ?
#
loop_
_entity_poly.entity_id
_entity_poly.type
_entity_poly.pdbx_seq_one_letter_code
_entity_poly.pdbx_strand_id
1 'polypeptide(L)'
;MLLLTSRAGLARAGTTVLVEIGDSVETLLDARATRRLVQLELSEIDVPPASGNKRARAPLFFRVVQAGPDVRVELWERGEYHGARIVSGSNAAGQLGARRVALAAAELARRLQKKRQIQAERERAAETAREAEAAREARRALDGPLALRPSLEVASIGELSTTLVGPRLLGQWTFAQRTRIEAGFAWLAGTAPASANAEWLELSLAPMQRVALAQAVDLDFGLAVAAAWLRLAKVRGVDDIRDQNETWSARAAAVVRVEPRLSRQLRLSLGADAGLLLREVRFQSLAGSSERLRGAWLGLGVGVVFTPR
;
A
#
# COMPACT_ATOMS: atom_id res chain seq x y z
N MET A 1 33.42 6.08 -24.75
CA MET A 1 32.98 7.36 -25.37
C MET A 1 31.95 7.96 -24.43
N LEU A 2 32.40 8.84 -23.52
CA LEU A 2 31.58 9.46 -22.47
C LEU A 2 30.97 10.74 -23.05
N LEU A 3 29.66 10.75 -23.22
CA LEU A 3 28.89 11.96 -23.56
C LEU A 3 28.65 12.78 -22.29
N LEU A 4 29.46 13.81 -22.11
CA LEU A 4 29.24 14.89 -21.16
C LEU A 4 28.11 15.77 -21.70
N THR A 5 26.88 15.56 -21.25
CA THR A 5 25.79 16.52 -21.44
C THR A 5 25.97 17.68 -20.47
N SER A 6 26.50 18.77 -20.99
CA SER A 6 26.52 20.10 -20.35
C SER A 6 25.05 20.49 -20.03
N ARG A 7 24.70 20.49 -18.75
CA ARG A 7 23.47 21.16 -18.26
C ARG A 7 23.66 22.68 -18.44
N ALA A 8 23.11 23.20 -19.52
CA ALA A 8 22.88 24.64 -19.65
C ALA A 8 22.00 25.08 -18.48
N GLY A 9 22.53 25.99 -17.66
CA GLY A 9 21.78 26.57 -16.55
C GLY A 9 20.55 27.30 -17.09
N LEU A 10 19.37 26.75 -16.88
CA LEU A 10 18.11 27.45 -17.07
C LEU A 10 18.14 28.68 -16.16
N ALA A 11 18.33 29.87 -16.76
CA ALA A 11 18.14 31.15 -16.09
C ALA A 11 16.76 31.10 -15.42
N ARG A 12 16.70 31.15 -14.10
CA ARG A 12 15.47 31.25 -13.33
C ARG A 12 14.78 32.54 -13.79
N ALA A 13 13.72 32.42 -14.58
CA ALA A 13 12.84 33.53 -14.90
C ALA A 13 12.21 33.98 -13.58
N GLY A 14 12.76 35.00 -12.95
CA GLY A 14 12.24 35.55 -11.70
C GLY A 14 10.78 36.00 -11.88
N THR A 15 10.03 36.01 -10.80
CA THR A 15 8.66 36.52 -10.79
C THR A 15 8.70 38.01 -11.14
N THR A 16 8.01 38.44 -12.19
CA THR A 16 7.90 39.87 -12.53
C THR A 16 7.07 40.56 -11.44
N VAL A 17 7.60 41.63 -10.87
CA VAL A 17 6.97 42.41 -9.80
C VAL A 17 6.70 43.82 -10.28
N LEU A 18 5.46 44.23 -10.15
CA LEU A 18 5.02 45.59 -10.41
C LEU A 18 4.66 46.28 -9.08
N VAL A 19 5.12 47.49 -8.85
CA VAL A 19 4.86 48.25 -7.62
C VAL A 19 4.26 49.61 -7.99
N GLU A 20 3.03 49.82 -7.56
CA GLU A 20 2.33 51.12 -7.63
C GLU A 20 2.36 51.77 -6.25
N ILE A 21 2.75 53.02 -6.20
CA ILE A 21 2.73 53.84 -4.99
C ILE A 21 1.74 54.97 -5.24
N GLY A 22 0.72 55.09 -4.41
CA GLY A 22 -0.31 56.11 -4.53
C GLY A 22 0.24 57.49 -4.18
N ASP A 23 -0.22 58.52 -4.91
CA ASP A 23 0.26 59.90 -4.80
C ASP A 23 0.23 60.44 -3.36
N SER A 24 -0.75 60.04 -2.57
CA SER A 24 -0.86 60.43 -1.16
C SER A 24 0.27 59.88 -0.27
N VAL A 25 0.94 58.83 -0.70
CA VAL A 25 2.04 58.17 0.03
C VAL A 25 3.40 58.73 -0.39
N GLU A 26 3.51 59.31 -1.57
CA GLU A 26 4.76 59.88 -2.10
C GLU A 26 5.32 61.03 -1.23
N THR A 27 4.47 61.70 -0.46
CA THR A 27 4.90 62.71 0.52
C THR A 27 5.53 62.08 1.78
N LEU A 28 5.26 60.86 2.07
CA LEU A 28 5.74 60.12 3.25
C LEU A 28 6.92 59.21 2.93
N LEU A 29 6.95 58.66 1.72
CA LEU A 29 7.92 57.64 1.29
C LEU A 29 8.70 58.13 0.06
N ASP A 30 10.00 57.87 0.02
CA ASP A 30 10.75 57.92 -1.23
C ASP A 30 10.27 56.79 -2.16
N ALA A 31 9.42 57.14 -3.13
CA ALA A 31 8.81 56.22 -4.07
C ALA A 31 9.84 55.42 -4.87
N ARG A 32 10.97 56.07 -5.26
CA ARG A 32 12.05 55.44 -6.03
C ARG A 32 12.81 54.41 -5.18
N ALA A 33 13.18 54.76 -3.96
CA ALA A 33 13.83 53.87 -3.03
C ALA A 33 12.94 52.70 -2.64
N THR A 34 11.63 52.95 -2.41
CA THR A 34 10.66 51.93 -2.08
C THR A 34 10.51 50.88 -3.19
N ARG A 35 10.33 51.33 -4.45
CA ARG A 35 10.23 50.40 -5.61
C ARG A 35 11.49 49.54 -5.73
N ARG A 36 12.67 50.11 -5.60
CA ARG A 36 13.95 49.42 -5.67
C ARG A 36 14.09 48.36 -4.56
N LEU A 37 13.76 48.74 -3.33
CA LEU A 37 13.84 47.82 -2.17
C LEU A 37 12.84 46.68 -2.28
N VAL A 38 11.59 46.93 -2.69
CA VAL A 38 10.59 45.90 -2.94
C VAL A 38 11.06 44.90 -4.01
N GLN A 39 11.60 45.39 -5.12
CA GLN A 39 12.16 44.57 -6.19
C GLN A 39 13.33 43.70 -5.68
N LEU A 40 14.22 44.28 -4.86
CA LEU A 40 15.34 43.57 -4.27
C LEU A 40 14.89 42.46 -3.33
N GLU A 41 14.00 42.75 -2.36
CA GLU A 41 13.47 41.76 -1.38
C GLU A 41 12.67 40.65 -2.04
N LEU A 42 12.03 40.95 -3.17
CA LEU A 42 11.23 39.94 -3.91
C LEU A 42 12.03 39.18 -4.95
N SER A 43 13.26 39.58 -5.27
CA SER A 43 14.11 38.90 -6.26
C SER A 43 14.45 37.46 -5.88
N GLU A 44 14.49 37.17 -4.59
CA GLU A 44 14.78 35.84 -4.02
C GLU A 44 13.52 34.98 -3.82
N ILE A 45 12.32 35.59 -3.98
CA ILE A 45 11.04 34.89 -3.72
C ILE A 45 10.47 34.36 -5.03
N ASP A 46 10.49 33.05 -5.22
CA ASP A 46 9.86 32.38 -6.36
C ASP A 46 8.42 31.99 -6.03
N VAL A 47 7.46 32.80 -6.43
CA VAL A 47 6.02 32.46 -6.24
C VAL A 47 5.56 31.60 -7.41
N PRO A 48 5.16 30.34 -7.17
CA PRO A 48 4.68 29.45 -8.23
C PRO A 48 3.37 29.97 -8.84
N PRO A 49 3.11 29.72 -10.14
CA PRO A 49 1.88 30.17 -10.80
C PRO A 49 0.63 29.56 -10.17
N ALA A 50 -0.50 30.29 -10.20
CA ALA A 50 -1.77 29.88 -9.61
C ALA A 50 -2.45 28.68 -10.32
N SER A 51 -2.10 28.42 -11.57
CA SER A 51 -2.62 27.27 -12.35
C SER A 51 -1.46 26.53 -12.99
N GLY A 52 -1.59 25.19 -13.15
CA GLY A 52 -0.55 24.31 -13.69
C GLY A 52 0.00 24.66 -15.07
N ASN A 53 -0.43 25.76 -15.69
CA ASN A 53 0.12 26.27 -16.93
C ASN A 53 1.43 27.01 -16.66
N LYS A 54 2.54 26.30 -16.72
CA LYS A 54 3.92 26.80 -16.48
C LYS A 54 4.36 27.94 -17.40
N ARG A 55 3.62 28.27 -18.46
CA ARG A 55 4.01 29.25 -19.48
C ARG A 55 3.54 30.69 -19.22
N ALA A 56 2.58 30.92 -18.32
CA ALA A 56 2.04 32.25 -18.07
C ALA A 56 2.21 32.64 -16.59
N ARG A 57 3.41 33.08 -16.20
CA ARG A 57 3.62 33.75 -14.91
C ARG A 57 3.02 35.14 -15.03
N ALA A 58 1.90 35.39 -14.34
CA ALA A 58 1.39 36.75 -14.19
C ALA A 58 2.29 37.55 -13.24
N PRO A 59 2.49 38.84 -13.49
CA PRO A 59 3.23 39.71 -12.57
C PRO A 59 2.47 39.78 -11.24
N LEU A 60 3.22 39.78 -10.14
CA LEU A 60 2.69 40.19 -8.85
C LEU A 60 2.61 41.72 -8.82
N PHE A 61 1.45 42.23 -8.45
CA PHE A 61 1.19 43.63 -8.36
C PHE A 61 1.03 44.06 -6.90
N PHE A 62 1.93 44.92 -6.44
CA PHE A 62 1.88 45.51 -5.11
C PHE A 62 1.39 46.94 -5.20
N ARG A 63 0.34 47.24 -4.48
CA ARG A 63 -0.21 48.58 -4.35
C ARG A 63 0.05 49.09 -2.95
N VAL A 64 0.67 50.28 -2.86
CA VAL A 64 1.00 50.97 -1.61
C VAL A 64 0.13 52.19 -1.52
N VAL A 65 -0.80 52.21 -0.57
CA VAL A 65 -1.80 53.27 -0.39
C VAL A 65 -1.79 53.80 1.03
N GLN A 66 -2.19 55.04 1.22
CA GLN A 66 -2.41 55.61 2.53
C GLN A 66 -3.72 55.09 3.14
N ALA A 67 -3.69 54.69 4.39
CA ALA A 67 -4.82 54.22 5.16
C ALA A 67 -4.91 54.96 6.49
N GLY A 68 -5.45 56.15 6.46
CA GLY A 68 -5.43 57.07 7.59
C GLY A 68 -4.00 57.52 7.92
N PRO A 69 -3.51 57.37 9.17
CA PRO A 69 -2.14 57.68 9.56
C PRO A 69 -1.13 56.64 9.08
N ASP A 70 -1.58 55.50 8.60
CA ASP A 70 -0.77 54.33 8.27
C ASP A 70 -0.62 54.15 6.74
N VAL A 71 0.32 53.27 6.37
CA VAL A 71 0.54 52.83 4.97
C VAL A 71 0.09 51.38 4.85
N ARG A 72 -0.73 51.12 3.85
CA ARG A 72 -1.25 49.77 3.53
C ARG A 72 -0.58 49.28 2.27
N VAL A 73 0.03 48.12 2.37
CA VAL A 73 0.63 47.34 1.27
C VAL A 73 -0.33 46.25 0.88
N GLU A 74 -0.81 46.26 -0.35
CA GLU A 74 -1.75 45.26 -0.90
C GLU A 74 -1.05 44.43 -1.95
N LEU A 75 -1.39 43.13 -1.97
CA LEU A 75 -0.91 42.18 -2.98
C LEU A 75 -2.05 41.75 -3.89
N TRP A 76 -1.83 41.96 -5.19
CA TRP A 76 -2.76 41.60 -6.25
C TRP A 76 -2.07 40.73 -7.30
N GLU A 77 -2.80 39.81 -7.92
CA GLU A 77 -2.34 39.06 -9.08
C GLU A 77 -3.51 38.89 -10.05
N ARG A 78 -3.34 39.22 -11.31
CA ARG A 78 -4.41 39.18 -12.34
C ARG A 78 -5.71 39.89 -11.95
N GLY A 79 -5.63 40.94 -11.13
CA GLY A 79 -6.81 41.63 -10.61
C GLY A 79 -7.46 40.97 -9.38
N GLU A 80 -6.95 39.84 -8.92
CA GLU A 80 -7.41 39.19 -7.70
C GLU A 80 -6.63 39.68 -6.48
N TYR A 81 -7.33 40.00 -5.41
CA TYR A 81 -6.75 40.47 -4.15
C TYR A 81 -6.32 39.29 -3.29
N HIS A 82 -5.03 39.26 -2.90
CA HIS A 82 -4.46 38.18 -2.11
C HIS A 82 -4.17 38.53 -0.65
N GLY A 83 -4.28 39.82 -0.29
CA GLY A 83 -4.13 40.26 1.09
C GLY A 83 -3.45 41.60 1.21
N ALA A 84 -3.44 42.18 2.41
CA ALA A 84 -2.75 43.41 2.75
C ALA A 84 -1.98 43.33 4.06
N ARG A 85 -1.03 44.25 4.21
CA ARG A 85 -0.28 44.49 5.43
C ARG A 85 -0.29 45.97 5.74
N ILE A 86 -0.47 46.36 7.00
CA ILE A 86 -0.41 47.73 7.47
C ILE A 86 0.97 48.00 8.06
N VAL A 87 1.59 49.08 7.67
CA VAL A 87 2.82 49.62 8.21
C VAL A 87 2.45 50.91 8.92
N SER A 88 2.70 51.01 10.23
CA SER A 88 2.33 52.16 11.03
C SER A 88 2.98 53.43 10.49
N GLY A 89 2.22 54.55 10.42
CA GLY A 89 2.65 55.81 9.85
C GLY A 89 3.88 56.41 10.53
N SER A 90 4.01 56.25 11.86
CA SER A 90 5.21 56.64 12.60
C SER A 90 6.47 55.90 12.15
N ASN A 91 6.31 54.76 11.53
CA ASN A 91 7.33 53.85 11.03
C ASN A 91 7.47 53.88 9.50
N ALA A 92 6.60 54.64 8.80
CA ALA A 92 6.56 54.69 7.33
C ALA A 92 7.36 55.85 6.74
N ALA A 93 7.89 56.76 7.54
CA ALA A 93 8.63 57.91 7.06
C ALA A 93 10.08 57.61 6.67
N GLY A 94 10.55 58.23 5.57
CA GLY A 94 11.93 58.20 5.11
C GLY A 94 12.43 56.82 4.65
N GLN A 95 13.74 56.62 4.68
CA GLN A 95 14.38 55.37 4.22
C GLN A 95 13.99 54.13 5.08
N LEU A 96 13.77 54.30 6.37
CA LEU A 96 13.32 53.22 7.25
C LEU A 96 11.89 52.76 6.89
N GLY A 97 11.02 53.72 6.52
CA GLY A 97 9.70 53.43 6.02
C GLY A 97 9.72 52.63 4.72
N ALA A 98 10.54 53.03 3.74
CA ALA A 98 10.70 52.29 2.49
C ALA A 98 11.14 50.82 2.72
N ARG A 99 12.06 50.58 3.65
CA ARG A 99 12.50 49.21 4.02
C ARG A 99 11.38 48.40 4.67
N ARG A 100 10.57 48.97 5.55
CA ARG A 100 9.44 48.30 6.20
C ARG A 100 8.33 47.94 5.23
N VAL A 101 8.04 48.82 4.28
CA VAL A 101 7.11 48.54 3.18
C VAL A 101 7.63 47.38 2.32
N ALA A 102 8.94 47.38 2.00
CA ALA A 102 9.54 46.26 1.24
C ALA A 102 9.44 44.91 2.01
N LEU A 103 9.71 44.92 3.31
CA LEU A 103 9.56 43.73 4.15
C LEU A 103 8.09 43.26 4.24
N ALA A 104 7.13 44.20 4.32
CA ALA A 104 5.71 43.87 4.31
C ALA A 104 5.27 43.24 2.98
N ALA A 105 5.78 43.74 1.86
CA ALA A 105 5.56 43.16 0.54
C ALA A 105 6.17 41.72 0.45
N ALA A 106 7.39 41.55 0.91
CA ALA A 106 8.04 40.23 0.95
C ALA A 106 7.29 39.22 1.82
N GLU A 107 6.77 39.65 2.96
CA GLU A 107 5.95 38.79 3.81
C GLU A 107 4.65 38.34 3.13
N LEU A 108 3.96 39.25 2.44
CA LEU A 108 2.76 38.91 1.66
C LEU A 108 3.09 37.91 0.54
N ALA A 109 4.18 38.10 -0.19
CA ALA A 109 4.63 37.19 -1.22
C ALA A 109 4.96 35.78 -0.65
N ARG A 110 5.67 35.73 0.47
CA ARG A 110 5.98 34.43 1.16
C ARG A 110 4.72 33.71 1.64
N ARG A 111 3.73 34.45 2.15
CA ARG A 111 2.43 33.88 2.52
C ARG A 111 1.69 33.27 1.32
N LEU A 112 1.68 33.98 0.20
CA LEU A 112 1.09 33.48 -1.04
C LEU A 112 1.83 32.25 -1.55
N GLN A 113 3.17 32.26 -1.54
CA GLN A 113 4.02 31.14 -1.91
C GLN A 113 3.69 29.89 -1.04
N LYS A 114 3.65 30.06 0.30
CA LYS A 114 3.33 28.96 1.23
C LYS A 114 1.92 28.40 0.99
N LYS A 115 0.92 29.28 0.79
CA LYS A 115 -0.45 28.85 0.48
C LYS A 115 -0.50 28.00 -0.78
N ARG A 116 0.20 28.39 -1.84
CA ARG A 116 0.27 27.64 -3.10
C ARG A 116 1.02 26.32 -2.98
N GLN A 117 2.10 26.30 -2.22
CA GLN A 117 2.82 25.05 -1.96
C GLN A 117 1.91 24.03 -1.27
N ILE A 118 1.22 24.44 -0.21
CA ILE A 118 0.27 23.56 0.52
C ILE A 118 -0.86 23.08 -0.42
N GLN A 119 -1.37 23.97 -1.28
CA GLN A 119 -2.41 23.61 -2.23
C GLN A 119 -1.90 22.60 -3.27
N ALA A 120 -0.72 22.83 -3.85
CA ALA A 120 -0.10 21.91 -4.79
C ALA A 120 0.22 20.55 -4.17
N GLU A 121 0.63 20.51 -2.91
CA GLU A 121 0.84 19.26 -2.17
C GLU A 121 -0.48 18.48 -1.96
N ARG A 122 -1.56 19.20 -1.61
CA ARG A 122 -2.89 18.60 -1.47
C ARG A 122 -3.43 18.02 -2.79
N GLU A 123 -3.24 18.76 -3.88
CA GLU A 123 -3.65 18.31 -5.22
C GLU A 123 -2.86 17.04 -5.63
N ARG A 124 -1.55 17.02 -5.42
CA ARG A 124 -0.72 15.83 -5.69
C ARG A 124 -1.12 14.64 -4.81
N ALA A 125 -1.38 14.88 -3.52
CA ALA A 125 -1.85 13.83 -2.62
C ALA A 125 -3.23 13.28 -3.03
N ALA A 126 -4.14 14.14 -3.49
CA ALA A 126 -5.45 13.73 -4.00
C ALA A 126 -5.34 12.95 -5.32
N GLU A 127 -4.42 13.33 -6.21
CA GLU A 127 -4.16 12.62 -7.47
C GLU A 127 -3.59 11.22 -7.21
N THR A 128 -2.57 11.11 -6.37
CA THR A 128 -2.01 9.80 -5.97
C THR A 128 -3.03 8.92 -5.26
N ALA A 129 -3.92 9.48 -4.45
CA ALA A 129 -5.01 8.73 -3.82
C ALA A 129 -6.02 8.19 -4.86
N ARG A 130 -6.40 9.01 -5.86
CA ARG A 130 -7.29 8.59 -6.95
C ARG A 130 -6.66 7.51 -7.83
N GLU A 131 -5.38 7.63 -8.16
CA GLU A 131 -4.66 6.60 -8.92
C GLU A 131 -4.56 5.28 -8.15
N ALA A 132 -4.30 5.35 -6.84
CA ALA A 132 -4.29 4.17 -5.97
C ALA A 132 -5.67 3.51 -5.86
N GLU A 133 -6.74 4.30 -5.83
CA GLU A 133 -8.11 3.79 -5.79
C GLU A 133 -8.51 3.14 -7.13
N ALA A 134 -8.23 3.79 -8.26
CA ALA A 134 -8.45 3.22 -9.59
C ALA A 134 -7.66 1.93 -9.81
N ALA A 135 -6.41 1.86 -9.33
CA ALA A 135 -5.61 0.64 -9.36
C ALA A 135 -6.20 -0.48 -8.49
N ARG A 136 -6.80 -0.13 -7.33
CA ARG A 136 -7.51 -1.10 -6.49
C ARG A 136 -8.79 -1.60 -7.15
N GLU A 137 -9.57 -0.74 -7.78
CA GLU A 137 -10.79 -1.10 -8.51
C GLU A 137 -10.47 -1.98 -9.72
N ALA A 138 -9.45 -1.64 -10.50
CA ALA A 138 -8.98 -2.47 -11.61
C ALA A 138 -8.55 -3.88 -11.15
N ARG A 139 -7.94 -3.98 -9.96
CA ARG A 139 -7.61 -5.28 -9.35
C ARG A 139 -8.84 -6.06 -8.93
N ARG A 140 -9.85 -5.40 -8.34
CA ARG A 140 -11.13 -6.04 -7.96
C ARG A 140 -11.87 -6.63 -9.15
N ALA A 141 -11.85 -5.93 -10.28
CA ALA A 141 -12.47 -6.40 -11.52
C ALA A 141 -11.78 -7.65 -12.11
N LEU A 142 -10.53 -7.93 -11.72
CA LEU A 142 -9.78 -9.10 -12.15
C LEU A 142 -9.97 -10.33 -11.23
N ASP A 143 -10.41 -10.12 -9.98
CA ASP A 143 -10.64 -11.18 -9.02
C ASP A 143 -12.11 -11.62 -9.11
N GLY A 144 -12.40 -12.67 -9.89
CA GLY A 144 -13.73 -13.31 -9.90
C GLY A 144 -14.11 -13.82 -8.49
N PRO A 145 -15.42 -14.00 -8.23
CA PRO A 145 -15.89 -14.48 -6.93
C PRO A 145 -15.44 -15.91 -6.63
N LEU A 146 -15.13 -16.68 -7.67
CA LEU A 146 -14.72 -18.08 -7.58
C LEU A 146 -13.32 -18.27 -8.16
N ALA A 147 -12.55 -19.14 -7.50
CA ALA A 147 -11.28 -19.61 -8.03
C ALA A 147 -11.06 -21.07 -7.66
N LEU A 148 -10.32 -21.79 -8.50
CA LEU A 148 -9.89 -23.16 -8.27
C LEU A 148 -8.39 -23.22 -8.10
N ARG A 149 -7.92 -24.03 -7.16
CA ARG A 149 -6.49 -24.20 -6.90
C ARG A 149 -6.12 -25.68 -6.80
N PRO A 150 -5.71 -26.31 -7.89
CA PRO A 150 -4.96 -27.56 -7.82
C PRO A 150 -3.57 -27.29 -7.25
N SER A 151 -3.10 -28.13 -6.35
CA SER A 151 -1.80 -28.04 -5.70
C SER A 151 -1.24 -29.42 -5.39
N LEU A 152 0.08 -29.48 -5.23
CA LEU A 152 0.79 -30.60 -4.63
C LEU A 152 1.16 -30.20 -3.21
N GLU A 153 0.94 -31.09 -2.26
CA GLU A 153 1.22 -30.88 -0.84
C GLU A 153 2.14 -31.95 -0.29
N VAL A 154 3.04 -31.51 0.58
CA VAL A 154 3.86 -32.36 1.44
C VAL A 154 3.48 -32.04 2.87
N ALA A 155 3.09 -33.02 3.64
CA ALA A 155 2.73 -32.82 5.04
C ALA A 155 3.51 -33.75 5.95
N SER A 156 3.74 -33.32 7.18
CA SER A 156 4.36 -34.12 8.23
C SER A 156 3.51 -34.08 9.51
N ILE A 157 3.42 -35.20 10.18
CA ILE A 157 2.66 -35.35 11.43
C ILE A 157 3.60 -35.86 12.52
N GLY A 158 3.58 -35.19 13.68
CA GLY A 158 4.34 -35.58 14.87
C GLY A 158 5.83 -35.69 14.60
N GLU A 159 6.65 -34.84 15.15
CA GLU A 159 8.13 -34.87 15.09
C GLU A 159 8.75 -35.48 13.78
N LEU A 160 8.09 -35.26 12.62
CA LEU A 160 8.46 -35.80 11.30
C LEU A 160 8.36 -37.36 11.20
N SER A 161 7.64 -38.00 12.11
CA SER A 161 7.50 -39.44 12.10
C SER A 161 6.62 -39.99 10.96
N THR A 162 5.74 -39.14 10.42
CA THR A 162 4.88 -39.43 9.28
C THR A 162 5.03 -38.38 8.21
N THR A 163 5.33 -38.79 6.99
CA THR A 163 5.41 -37.92 5.85
C THR A 163 4.40 -38.33 4.80
N LEU A 164 3.57 -37.40 4.35
CA LEU A 164 2.51 -37.60 3.39
C LEU A 164 2.73 -36.64 2.20
N VAL A 165 2.49 -37.12 0.99
CA VAL A 165 2.60 -36.32 -0.24
C VAL A 165 1.43 -36.62 -1.14
N GLY A 166 0.86 -35.59 -1.77
CA GLY A 166 -0.20 -35.85 -2.74
C GLY A 166 -0.90 -34.58 -3.24
N PRO A 167 -1.88 -34.77 -4.13
CA PRO A 167 -2.65 -33.68 -4.69
C PRO A 167 -3.67 -33.13 -3.71
N ARG A 168 -3.90 -31.82 -3.80
CA ARG A 168 -4.99 -31.11 -3.15
C ARG A 168 -5.73 -30.24 -4.17
N LEU A 169 -7.04 -30.22 -4.11
CA LEU A 169 -7.89 -29.32 -4.89
C LEU A 169 -8.65 -28.43 -3.92
N LEU A 170 -8.56 -27.13 -4.09
CA LEU A 170 -9.25 -26.13 -3.29
C LEU A 170 -10.14 -25.27 -4.19
N GLY A 171 -11.39 -25.10 -3.77
CA GLY A 171 -12.29 -24.09 -4.26
C GLY A 171 -12.22 -22.86 -3.35
N GLN A 172 -12.11 -21.69 -3.92
CA GLN A 172 -12.07 -20.42 -3.20
C GLN A 172 -13.29 -19.59 -3.58
N TRP A 173 -13.99 -19.07 -2.59
CA TRP A 173 -15.09 -18.15 -2.77
C TRP A 173 -14.82 -16.84 -2.04
N THR A 174 -14.73 -15.75 -2.81
CA THR A 174 -14.51 -14.39 -2.30
C THR A 174 -15.86 -13.68 -2.18
N PHE A 175 -16.28 -13.33 -0.98
CA PHE A 175 -17.55 -12.66 -0.70
C PHE A 175 -17.39 -11.24 -0.16
N ALA A 176 -16.18 -10.86 0.28
CA ALA A 176 -15.82 -9.49 0.62
C ALA A 176 -14.41 -9.20 0.11
N GLN A 177 -14.06 -7.92 0.00
CA GLN A 177 -12.81 -7.47 -0.64
C GLN A 177 -11.54 -8.16 -0.12
N ARG A 178 -11.56 -8.59 1.14
CA ARG A 178 -10.41 -9.19 1.82
C ARG A 178 -10.72 -10.55 2.43
N THR A 179 -11.97 -10.98 2.37
CA THR A 179 -12.42 -12.20 3.06
C THR A 179 -12.87 -13.22 2.04
N ARG A 180 -12.40 -14.43 2.19
CA ARG A 180 -12.77 -15.56 1.36
C ARG A 180 -12.97 -16.81 2.23
N ILE A 181 -13.70 -17.76 1.69
CA ILE A 181 -13.79 -19.12 2.22
C ILE A 181 -13.13 -20.06 1.23
N GLU A 182 -12.30 -20.95 1.72
CA GLU A 182 -11.73 -22.04 0.96
C GLU A 182 -12.34 -23.36 1.44
N ALA A 183 -12.77 -24.17 0.50
CA ALA A 183 -13.16 -25.55 0.74
C ALA A 183 -12.28 -26.46 -0.10
N GLY A 184 -11.80 -27.55 0.47
CA GLY A 184 -10.83 -28.38 -0.21
C GLY A 184 -10.92 -29.85 0.06
N PHE A 185 -10.42 -30.59 -0.91
CA PHE A 185 -10.20 -32.03 -0.86
C PHE A 185 -8.70 -32.32 -1.06
N ALA A 186 -8.13 -33.19 -0.26
CA ALA A 186 -6.76 -33.66 -0.44
C ALA A 186 -6.72 -35.18 -0.39
N TRP A 187 -5.85 -35.76 -1.21
CA TRP A 187 -5.46 -37.15 -1.14
C TRP A 187 -3.95 -37.23 -0.99
N LEU A 188 -3.51 -37.61 0.19
CA LEU A 188 -2.09 -37.68 0.51
C LEU A 188 -1.73 -39.13 0.83
N ALA A 189 -0.58 -39.59 0.38
CA ALA A 189 -0.06 -40.91 0.66
C ALA A 189 1.39 -40.84 1.13
N GLY A 190 1.78 -41.78 1.97
CA GLY A 190 3.15 -41.77 2.49
C GLY A 190 3.41 -42.86 3.52
N THR A 191 4.37 -42.55 4.38
CA THR A 191 4.82 -43.49 5.42
C THR A 191 4.49 -42.99 6.81
N ALA A 192 4.01 -43.89 7.66
CA ALA A 192 3.77 -43.68 9.08
C ALA A 192 4.82 -44.43 9.92
N PRO A 193 4.84 -44.27 11.25
CA PRO A 193 5.73 -45.02 12.13
C PRO A 193 5.69 -46.51 11.88
N ALA A 194 6.80 -47.19 12.18
CA ALA A 194 6.99 -48.60 11.95
C ALA A 194 6.82 -49.07 10.49
N SER A 195 7.13 -48.18 9.52
CA SER A 195 7.05 -48.43 8.07
C SER A 195 5.65 -48.80 7.57
N ALA A 196 4.59 -48.39 8.30
CA ALA A 196 3.23 -48.49 7.83
C ALA A 196 2.99 -47.56 6.64
N ASN A 197 2.21 -47.98 5.66
CA ASN A 197 1.76 -47.12 4.58
C ASN A 197 0.52 -46.35 5.07
N ALA A 198 0.49 -45.05 4.84
CA ALA A 198 -0.62 -44.17 5.21
C ALA A 198 -1.25 -43.54 3.97
N GLU A 199 -2.57 -43.65 3.87
CA GLU A 199 -3.39 -42.90 2.92
C GLU A 199 -4.31 -41.98 3.72
N TRP A 200 -4.29 -40.69 3.37
CA TRP A 200 -5.03 -39.61 4.02
C TRP A 200 -5.96 -38.91 3.04
N LEU A 201 -7.25 -39.09 3.21
CA LEU A 201 -8.30 -38.42 2.45
C LEU A 201 -8.90 -37.34 3.31
N GLU A 202 -8.80 -36.07 2.89
CA GLU A 202 -9.16 -34.91 3.70
C GLU A 202 -10.20 -34.04 3.03
N LEU A 203 -11.17 -33.58 3.80
CA LEU A 203 -12.03 -32.47 3.50
C LEU A 203 -11.70 -31.31 4.45
N SER A 204 -11.45 -30.15 3.91
CA SER A 204 -11.05 -28.97 4.69
C SER A 204 -11.90 -27.74 4.37
N LEU A 205 -12.04 -26.89 5.38
CA LEU A 205 -12.69 -25.59 5.28
C LEU A 205 -11.81 -24.55 5.98
N ALA A 206 -11.60 -23.39 5.34
CA ALA A 206 -10.77 -22.33 5.89
C ALA A 206 -11.33 -20.94 5.57
N PRO A 207 -11.74 -20.16 6.56
CA PRO A 207 -11.90 -18.72 6.42
C PRO A 207 -10.52 -18.08 6.29
N MET A 208 -10.35 -17.25 5.26
CA MET A 208 -9.07 -16.62 4.90
C MET A 208 -9.22 -15.12 4.77
N GLN A 209 -8.17 -14.41 5.13
CA GLN A 209 -8.02 -12.98 4.91
C GLN A 209 -6.94 -12.73 3.86
N ARG A 210 -7.18 -11.79 2.94
CA ARG A 210 -6.24 -11.39 1.89
C ARG A 210 -5.65 -10.02 2.17
N VAL A 211 -4.34 -9.90 2.05
CA VAL A 211 -3.58 -8.65 2.09
C VAL A 211 -2.71 -8.55 0.84
N ALA A 212 -2.81 -7.44 0.12
CA ALA A 212 -1.91 -7.16 -0.99
C ALA A 212 -0.55 -6.71 -0.43
N LEU A 213 0.51 -7.49 -0.63
CA LEU A 213 1.88 -7.14 -0.26
C LEU A 213 2.53 -6.21 -1.28
N ALA A 214 2.29 -6.46 -2.57
CA ALA A 214 2.80 -5.68 -3.68
C ALA A 214 1.79 -5.63 -4.83
N GLN A 215 2.13 -4.92 -5.91
CA GLN A 215 1.24 -4.85 -7.08
C GLN A 215 0.86 -6.21 -7.68
N ALA A 216 1.75 -7.18 -7.62
CA ALA A 216 1.56 -8.50 -8.22
C ALA A 216 1.57 -9.64 -7.21
N VAL A 217 1.57 -9.37 -5.89
CA VAL A 217 1.71 -10.41 -4.85
C VAL A 217 0.66 -10.21 -3.78
N ASP A 218 -0.15 -11.23 -3.58
CA ASP A 218 -1.14 -11.31 -2.50
C ASP A 218 -0.65 -12.26 -1.41
N LEU A 219 -0.94 -11.94 -0.15
CA LEU A 219 -0.77 -12.79 1.02
C LEU A 219 -2.15 -13.18 1.54
N ASP A 220 -2.40 -14.46 1.66
CA ASP A 220 -3.59 -15.00 2.29
C ASP A 220 -3.20 -15.69 3.60
N PHE A 221 -3.96 -15.45 4.65
CA PHE A 221 -3.77 -16.13 5.93
C PHE A 221 -5.12 -16.44 6.58
N GLY A 222 -5.17 -17.50 7.34
CA GLY A 222 -6.41 -17.92 7.98
C GLY A 222 -6.25 -19.16 8.86
N LEU A 223 -7.40 -19.72 9.23
CA LEU A 223 -7.47 -20.93 10.03
C LEU A 223 -8.22 -21.99 9.24
N ALA A 224 -7.67 -23.18 9.17
CA ALA A 224 -8.30 -24.33 8.53
C ALA A 224 -8.73 -25.34 9.59
N VAL A 225 -9.90 -25.92 9.35
CA VAL A 225 -10.34 -27.15 10.03
C VAL A 225 -10.53 -28.23 8.98
N ALA A 226 -10.16 -29.45 9.31
CA ALA A 226 -10.26 -30.55 8.37
C ALA A 226 -10.69 -31.84 9.08
N ALA A 227 -11.50 -32.63 8.38
CA ALA A 227 -11.80 -34.00 8.73
C ALA A 227 -11.16 -34.90 7.69
N ALA A 228 -10.54 -35.96 8.15
CA ALA A 228 -9.82 -36.87 7.28
C ALA A 228 -10.17 -38.35 7.57
N TRP A 229 -10.26 -39.09 6.51
CA TRP A 229 -10.27 -40.55 6.55
C TRP A 229 -8.85 -41.06 6.36
N LEU A 230 -8.35 -41.82 7.35
CA LEU A 230 -7.01 -42.35 7.34
C LEU A 230 -7.10 -43.88 7.15
N ARG A 231 -6.38 -44.39 6.17
CA ARG A 231 -6.16 -45.78 5.94
C ARG A 231 -4.70 -46.12 6.17
N LEU A 232 -4.45 -47.07 7.07
CA LEU A 232 -3.12 -47.59 7.36
C LEU A 232 -3.01 -49.00 6.82
N ALA A 233 -2.02 -49.30 6.01
CA ALA A 233 -1.67 -50.63 5.55
C ALA A 233 -0.33 -51.08 6.13
N LYS A 234 -0.07 -52.39 6.15
CA LYS A 234 1.05 -53.02 6.83
C LYS A 234 1.00 -52.79 8.35
N VAL A 235 -0.18 -52.83 8.90
CA VAL A 235 -0.45 -52.78 10.35
C VAL A 235 -1.25 -54.00 10.77
N ARG A 236 -1.16 -54.38 12.04
CA ARG A 236 -1.94 -55.48 12.57
C ARG A 236 -3.42 -55.04 12.65
N GLY A 237 -4.30 -55.75 11.93
CA GLY A 237 -5.73 -55.49 11.93
C GLY A 237 -6.38 -55.85 13.26
N VAL A 238 -7.58 -55.33 13.51
CA VAL A 238 -8.38 -55.64 14.72
C VAL A 238 -8.82 -57.09 14.73
N ASP A 239 -8.96 -57.73 13.56
CA ASP A 239 -9.39 -59.10 13.37
C ASP A 239 -8.27 -59.93 12.69
N ASP A 240 -7.15 -60.09 13.17
CA ASP A 240 -5.98 -60.87 12.70
C ASP A 240 -5.90 -61.25 11.18
N ILE A 241 -6.93 -60.91 10.39
CA ILE A 241 -7.15 -61.27 8.99
C ILE A 241 -6.89 -60.09 8.03
N ARG A 242 -6.84 -58.85 8.52
CA ARG A 242 -6.67 -57.67 7.69
C ARG A 242 -5.44 -56.86 8.09
N ASP A 243 -4.43 -56.82 7.23
CA ASP A 243 -3.27 -55.95 7.34
C ASP A 243 -3.60 -54.46 7.15
N GLN A 244 -4.83 -54.04 7.48
CA GLN A 244 -5.32 -52.69 7.25
C GLN A 244 -6.14 -52.19 8.43
N ASN A 245 -5.95 -50.93 8.79
CA ASN A 245 -6.75 -50.22 9.77
C ASN A 245 -7.28 -48.93 9.18
N GLU A 246 -8.58 -48.73 9.24
CA GLU A 246 -9.25 -47.53 8.73
C GLU A 246 -9.88 -46.76 9.89
N THR A 247 -9.64 -45.47 9.94
CA THR A 247 -10.19 -44.62 10.98
C THR A 247 -10.33 -43.19 10.46
N TRP A 248 -11.00 -42.36 11.22
CA TRP A 248 -11.06 -40.93 10.91
C TRP A 248 -10.21 -40.14 11.90
N SER A 249 -9.74 -38.99 11.45
CA SER A 249 -9.01 -37.99 12.22
C SER A 249 -9.55 -36.61 11.92
N ALA A 250 -9.14 -35.61 12.70
CA ALA A 250 -9.43 -34.21 12.46
C ALA A 250 -8.22 -33.38 12.81
N ARG A 251 -8.07 -32.23 12.12
CA ARG A 251 -7.01 -31.27 12.42
C ARG A 251 -7.51 -29.85 12.39
N ALA A 252 -6.79 -28.96 13.08
CA ALA A 252 -6.90 -27.51 12.95
C ALA A 252 -5.51 -26.95 12.69
N ALA A 253 -5.41 -26.00 11.78
CA ALA A 253 -4.14 -25.40 11.37
C ALA A 253 -4.29 -23.92 11.05
N ALA A 254 -3.27 -23.14 11.37
CA ALA A 254 -3.06 -21.83 10.77
C ALA A 254 -2.49 -22.03 9.35
N VAL A 255 -2.96 -21.23 8.42
CA VAL A 255 -2.60 -21.33 7.01
C VAL A 255 -2.09 -19.99 6.53
N VAL A 256 -0.98 -20.01 5.79
CA VAL A 256 -0.41 -18.83 5.13
C VAL A 256 -0.10 -19.19 3.69
N ARG A 257 -0.41 -18.28 2.76
CA ARG A 257 -0.13 -18.46 1.33
C ARG A 257 0.34 -17.18 0.71
N VAL A 258 1.30 -17.30 -0.19
CA VAL A 258 1.79 -16.20 -1.03
C VAL A 258 1.38 -16.51 -2.47
N GLU A 259 0.67 -15.56 -3.09
CA GLU A 259 0.10 -15.74 -4.43
C GLU A 259 0.63 -14.68 -5.40
N PRO A 260 1.83 -14.85 -6.01
CA PRO A 260 2.29 -14.00 -7.09
C PRO A 260 1.43 -14.21 -8.35
N ARG A 261 1.05 -13.10 -8.99
CA ARG A 261 0.24 -13.10 -10.22
C ARG A 261 1.13 -13.35 -11.44
N LEU A 262 0.83 -14.39 -12.19
CA LEU A 262 1.49 -14.70 -13.47
C LEU A 262 0.74 -14.06 -14.65
N SER A 263 -0.59 -14.02 -14.58
CA SER A 263 -1.46 -13.40 -15.58
C SER A 263 -2.77 -12.91 -14.96
N ARG A 264 -3.70 -12.44 -15.79
CA ARG A 264 -5.03 -12.02 -15.31
C ARG A 264 -5.84 -13.16 -14.69
N GLN A 265 -5.63 -14.40 -15.13
CA GLN A 265 -6.41 -15.57 -14.70
C GLN A 265 -5.60 -16.55 -13.87
N LEU A 266 -4.26 -16.46 -13.89
CA LEU A 266 -3.37 -17.41 -13.25
C LEU A 266 -2.51 -16.75 -12.19
N ARG A 267 -2.45 -17.40 -11.03
CA ARG A 267 -1.53 -17.06 -9.93
C ARG A 267 -0.79 -18.32 -9.52
N LEU A 268 0.48 -18.20 -9.20
CA LEU A 268 1.20 -19.24 -8.48
C LEU A 268 0.78 -19.18 -7.02
N SER A 269 0.67 -20.31 -6.33
CA SER A 269 0.37 -20.36 -4.90
C SER A 269 1.46 -21.14 -4.19
N LEU A 270 2.11 -20.51 -3.24
CA LEU A 270 3.05 -21.13 -2.31
C LEU A 270 2.43 -21.07 -0.92
N GLY A 271 2.19 -22.20 -0.29
CA GLY A 271 1.47 -22.28 0.96
C GLY A 271 2.23 -23.05 2.03
N ALA A 272 2.00 -22.65 3.27
CA ALA A 272 2.38 -23.39 4.45
C ALA A 272 1.20 -23.45 5.41
N ASP A 273 1.04 -24.57 6.08
CA ASP A 273 0.10 -24.74 7.18
C ASP A 273 0.77 -25.42 8.36
N ALA A 274 0.44 -24.93 9.55
CA ALA A 274 0.94 -25.45 10.81
C ALA A 274 -0.22 -25.60 11.80
N GLY A 275 -0.33 -26.74 12.45
CA GLY A 275 -1.45 -27.02 13.31
C GLY A 275 -1.27 -28.24 14.18
N LEU A 276 -2.41 -28.76 14.62
CA LEU A 276 -2.46 -29.91 15.51
C LEU A 276 -3.52 -30.92 15.02
N LEU A 277 -3.22 -32.18 15.21
CA LEU A 277 -4.25 -33.23 15.14
C LEU A 277 -5.15 -33.10 16.36
N LEU A 278 -6.45 -32.98 16.14
CA LEU A 278 -7.47 -32.90 17.19
C LEU A 278 -7.87 -34.26 17.70
N ARG A 279 -7.66 -35.28 16.88
CA ARG A 279 -7.95 -36.68 17.24
C ARG A 279 -6.73 -37.55 16.97
N GLU A 280 -6.21 -38.14 18.03
CA GLU A 280 -5.13 -39.14 18.01
C GLU A 280 -5.62 -40.43 17.33
N VAL A 281 -4.75 -41.01 16.50
CA VAL A 281 -4.99 -42.33 15.90
C VAL A 281 -4.00 -43.34 16.49
N ARG A 282 -4.50 -44.42 17.01
CA ARG A 282 -3.71 -45.53 17.60
C ARG A 282 -3.79 -46.74 16.69
N PHE A 283 -2.65 -47.38 16.48
CA PHE A 283 -2.58 -48.61 15.70
C PHE A 283 -1.46 -49.53 16.24
N GLN A 284 -1.52 -50.80 15.90
CA GLN A 284 -0.43 -51.74 16.20
C GLN A 284 0.40 -52.00 14.93
N SER A 285 1.71 -51.94 15.06
CA SER A 285 2.60 -52.36 13.98
C SER A 285 2.56 -53.87 13.78
N LEU A 286 3.07 -54.35 12.65
CA LEU A 286 3.22 -55.80 12.40
C LEU A 286 4.15 -56.48 13.44
N ALA A 287 5.07 -55.74 14.01
CA ALA A 287 5.95 -56.19 15.09
C ALA A 287 5.26 -56.22 16.47
N GLY A 288 3.98 -55.79 16.56
CA GLY A 288 3.22 -55.77 17.81
C GLY A 288 3.41 -54.53 18.68
N SER A 289 4.23 -53.55 18.26
CA SER A 289 4.37 -52.27 18.96
C SER A 289 3.11 -51.41 18.79
N SER A 290 2.68 -50.72 19.87
CA SER A 290 1.60 -49.74 19.82
C SER A 290 2.12 -48.40 19.39
N GLU A 291 1.69 -47.95 18.24
CA GLU A 291 2.08 -46.68 17.62
C GLU A 291 0.93 -45.68 17.70
N ARG A 292 1.26 -44.37 17.61
CA ARG A 292 0.31 -43.27 17.68
C ARG A 292 0.61 -42.22 16.66
N LEU A 293 -0.41 -41.76 15.95
CA LEU A 293 -0.38 -40.53 15.15
C LEU A 293 -1.03 -39.41 15.97
N ARG A 294 -0.23 -38.51 16.46
CA ARG A 294 -0.66 -37.33 17.24
C ARG A 294 0.32 -36.19 17.11
N GLY A 295 -0.07 -35.03 17.55
CA GLY A 295 0.80 -33.86 17.71
C GLY A 295 0.72 -32.87 16.56
N ALA A 296 1.85 -32.25 16.26
CA ALA A 296 1.92 -31.17 15.29
C ALA A 296 1.68 -31.68 13.86
N TRP A 297 0.98 -30.87 13.09
CA TRP A 297 0.87 -30.96 11.64
C TRP A 297 1.68 -29.83 11.02
N LEU A 298 2.50 -30.12 10.06
CA LEU A 298 3.21 -29.16 9.23
C LEU A 298 2.99 -29.54 7.77
N GLY A 299 2.50 -28.60 6.98
CA GLY A 299 2.24 -28.78 5.56
C GLY A 299 2.91 -27.70 4.72
N LEU A 300 3.41 -28.08 3.55
CA LEU A 300 3.92 -27.18 2.51
C LEU A 300 3.23 -27.54 1.19
N GLY A 301 2.79 -26.55 0.46
CA GLY A 301 2.08 -26.76 -0.79
C GLY A 301 2.51 -25.79 -1.88
N VAL A 302 2.55 -26.31 -3.11
CA VAL A 302 2.73 -25.51 -4.32
C VAL A 302 1.60 -25.81 -5.30
N GLY A 303 1.03 -24.76 -5.87
CA GLY A 303 -0.10 -24.90 -6.78
C GLY A 303 -0.31 -23.70 -7.70
N VAL A 304 -1.37 -23.79 -8.48
CA VAL A 304 -1.79 -22.72 -9.40
C VAL A 304 -3.23 -22.37 -9.09
N VAL A 305 -3.51 -21.10 -8.93
CA VAL A 305 -4.87 -20.57 -8.77
C VAL A 305 -5.38 -20.13 -10.13
N PHE A 306 -6.50 -20.68 -10.53
CA PHE A 306 -7.23 -20.32 -11.72
C PHE A 306 -8.53 -19.61 -11.36
N THR A 307 -8.72 -18.40 -11.91
CA THR A 307 -9.95 -17.61 -11.72
C THR A 307 -10.71 -17.64 -13.06
N PRO A 308 -11.82 -18.39 -13.17
CA PRO A 308 -12.66 -18.35 -14.37
C PRO A 308 -13.29 -16.96 -14.53
N ARG A 309 -13.58 -16.59 -15.77
CA ARG A 309 -14.28 -15.34 -16.13
C ARG A 309 -15.78 -15.50 -15.97
#